data_7b18caa5f0676370ceb8113b20474cad
#
_entry.id   7b18caa5f0676370ceb8113b20474cad
#
_cell.length_a   1.000
_cell.length_b   1.000
_cell.length_c   1.000
_cell.angle_alpha   90.00
_cell.angle_beta   90.00
_cell.angle_gamma   90.00
#
_symmetry.space_group_name_H-M   'P 1'
#
loop_
_entity.id
_entity.type
_entity.pdbx_description
1 polymer ?
#
loop_
_entity_poly.entity_id
_entity_poly.type
_entity_poly.pdbx_seq_one_letter_code
_entity_poly.pdbx_strand_id
1 'polypeptide(L)'
;AIFTEQKKGEQVYLDCRGDLGSRMIDDFPTVYELCKKNKINPKNDPIPISPAAHYHMGGIKSDKCGRTNISGLYACGENACTGIHGANRLASNSLLEAIAFADIISSDIKDQINKYVRREVHHPKIVKVKSLDQNDLLALRETMTKYVGVERDQVGLEKAFDTIRDIYLKYQEQGYDNNSLITSLLIIKSA
;
A
#
# COMPACT_ATOMS: atom_id res chain seq x y z
N ALA A 1 0.04 -20.78 -4.91
CA ALA A 1 1.13 -21.46 -5.65
C ALA A 1 2.50 -20.89 -5.29
N ILE A 2 2.89 -19.64 -5.72
CA ILE A 2 4.24 -19.06 -5.47
C ILE A 2 4.57 -19.08 -3.98
N PHE A 3 3.71 -18.53 -3.12
CA PHE A 3 3.92 -18.51 -1.67
C PHE A 3 4.07 -19.90 -1.07
N THR A 4 3.32 -20.89 -1.55
CA THR A 4 3.39 -22.28 -1.08
C THR A 4 4.75 -22.91 -1.36
N GLU A 5 5.36 -22.63 -2.53
CA GLU A 5 6.70 -23.12 -2.87
C GLU A 5 7.76 -22.39 -2.05
N GLN A 6 7.65 -21.08 -1.89
CA GLN A 6 8.58 -20.32 -1.06
C GLN A 6 8.54 -20.73 0.42
N LYS A 7 7.36 -21.12 0.94
CA LYS A 7 7.23 -21.67 2.29
C LYS A 7 7.98 -22.98 2.51
N LYS A 8 8.24 -23.74 1.42
CA LYS A 8 9.09 -24.94 1.44
C LYS A 8 10.59 -24.63 1.34
N GLY A 9 10.95 -23.36 1.21
CA GLY A 9 12.32 -22.91 1.00
C GLY A 9 12.75 -22.81 -0.47
N GLU A 10 11.82 -23.05 -1.41
CA GLU A 10 12.09 -23.00 -2.84
C GLU A 10 12.04 -21.57 -3.37
N GLN A 11 12.96 -21.22 -4.26
CA GLN A 11 12.93 -19.95 -4.98
C GLN A 11 12.11 -20.10 -6.26
N VAL A 12 11.15 -19.19 -6.46
CA VAL A 12 10.30 -19.16 -7.66
C VAL A 12 10.78 -18.06 -8.60
N TYR A 13 10.73 -18.34 -9.91
CA TYR A 13 11.24 -17.46 -10.95
C TYR A 13 10.20 -17.20 -12.03
N LEU A 14 10.29 -16.01 -12.62
CA LEU A 14 9.65 -15.67 -13.89
C LEU A 14 10.69 -15.92 -14.99
N ASP A 15 10.41 -16.85 -15.90
CA ASP A 15 11.28 -17.14 -17.03
C ASP A 15 10.87 -16.30 -18.25
N CYS A 16 11.67 -15.30 -18.53
CA CYS A 16 11.51 -14.42 -19.70
C CYS A 16 12.62 -14.65 -20.74
N ARG A 17 13.47 -15.66 -20.55
CA ARG A 17 14.62 -15.89 -21.43
C ARG A 17 14.19 -16.06 -22.91
N GLY A 18 15.11 -15.72 -23.83
CA GLY A 18 14.84 -15.76 -25.25
C GLY A 18 14.27 -14.45 -25.81
N ASP A 19 13.24 -14.54 -26.63
CA ASP A 19 12.69 -13.39 -27.36
C ASP A 19 12.15 -12.29 -26.45
N LEU A 20 11.38 -12.64 -25.44
CA LEU A 20 10.83 -11.66 -24.48
C LEU A 20 11.95 -10.96 -23.72
N GLY A 21 12.92 -11.70 -23.20
CA GLY A 21 14.06 -11.12 -22.49
C GLY A 21 14.92 -10.21 -23.37
N SER A 22 15.02 -10.52 -24.66
CA SER A 22 15.74 -9.68 -25.63
C SER A 22 15.02 -8.34 -25.92
N ARG A 23 13.68 -8.34 -25.89
CA ARG A 23 12.85 -7.13 -26.10
C ARG A 23 12.52 -6.37 -24.82
N MET A 24 12.90 -6.91 -23.65
CA MET A 24 12.49 -6.34 -22.36
C MET A 24 13.01 -4.91 -22.15
N ILE A 25 14.13 -4.54 -22.79
CA ILE A 25 14.65 -3.17 -22.74
C ILE A 25 13.69 -2.17 -23.40
N ASP A 26 13.01 -2.59 -24.45
CA ASP A 26 12.09 -1.74 -25.22
C ASP A 26 10.66 -1.82 -24.69
N ASP A 27 10.17 -3.04 -24.42
CA ASP A 27 8.79 -3.30 -24.02
C ASP A 27 8.55 -3.01 -22.53
N PHE A 28 9.56 -3.22 -21.65
CA PHE A 28 9.47 -3.10 -20.20
C PHE A 28 10.70 -2.44 -19.58
N PRO A 29 11.04 -1.19 -19.96
CA PRO A 29 12.32 -0.55 -19.61
C PRO A 29 12.54 -0.44 -18.08
N THR A 30 11.50 -0.15 -17.31
CA THR A 30 11.58 -0.06 -15.84
C THR A 30 11.96 -1.40 -15.22
N VAL A 31 11.36 -2.49 -15.67
CA VAL A 31 11.67 -3.84 -15.18
C VAL A 31 13.09 -4.25 -15.57
N TYR A 32 13.49 -3.94 -16.80
CA TYR A 32 14.85 -4.19 -17.29
C TYR A 32 15.91 -3.49 -16.42
N GLU A 33 15.72 -2.19 -16.12
CA GLU A 33 16.64 -1.44 -15.27
C GLU A 33 16.69 -1.97 -13.83
N LEU A 34 15.56 -2.43 -13.28
CA LEU A 34 15.52 -3.09 -11.96
C LEU A 34 16.30 -4.40 -11.96
N CYS A 35 16.14 -5.23 -13.00
CA CYS A 35 16.92 -6.46 -13.17
C CYS A 35 18.42 -6.15 -13.25
N LYS A 36 18.80 -5.18 -14.07
CA LYS A 36 20.19 -4.76 -14.25
C LYS A 36 20.83 -4.25 -12.95
N LYS A 37 20.11 -3.44 -12.15
CA LYS A 37 20.57 -3.00 -10.83
C LYS A 37 20.84 -4.17 -9.88
N ASN A 38 20.11 -5.26 -10.03
CA ASN A 38 20.28 -6.49 -9.26
C ASN A 38 21.19 -7.53 -9.95
N LYS A 39 21.94 -7.13 -10.99
CA LYS A 39 22.87 -7.98 -11.75
C LYS A 39 22.18 -9.18 -12.44
N ILE A 40 20.92 -9.03 -12.81
CA ILE A 40 20.13 -10.02 -13.53
C ILE A 40 20.02 -9.57 -14.98
N ASN A 41 20.36 -10.44 -15.92
CA ASN A 41 20.14 -10.21 -17.35
C ASN A 41 18.92 -11.03 -17.82
N PRO A 42 17.74 -10.41 -18.00
CA PRO A 42 16.51 -11.12 -18.33
C PRO A 42 16.56 -11.96 -19.60
N LYS A 43 17.52 -11.68 -20.50
CA LYS A 43 17.74 -12.48 -21.71
C LYS A 43 18.27 -13.87 -21.38
N ASN A 44 19.09 -13.99 -20.35
CA ASN A 44 19.83 -15.21 -20.02
C ASN A 44 19.46 -15.79 -18.64
N ASP A 45 19.01 -14.91 -17.74
CA ASP A 45 18.76 -15.26 -16.35
C ASP A 45 17.26 -15.24 -16.05
N PRO A 46 16.72 -16.23 -15.32
CA PRO A 46 15.36 -16.16 -14.81
C PRO A 46 15.26 -15.10 -13.70
N ILE A 47 14.16 -14.39 -13.65
CA ILE A 47 13.93 -13.30 -12.68
C ILE A 47 13.32 -13.87 -11.40
N PRO A 48 13.96 -13.74 -10.22
CA PRO A 48 13.36 -14.18 -8.98
C PRO A 48 12.12 -13.35 -8.66
N ILE A 49 11.05 -14.03 -8.27
CA ILE A 49 9.77 -13.38 -7.92
C ILE A 49 9.30 -13.77 -6.53
N SER A 50 8.52 -12.88 -5.93
CA SER A 50 7.83 -13.11 -4.66
C SER A 50 6.46 -12.45 -4.69
N PRO A 51 5.44 -13.01 -4.01
CA PRO A 51 4.17 -12.32 -3.82
C PRO A 51 4.38 -11.04 -3.04
N ALA A 52 3.69 -9.98 -3.47
CA ALA A 52 3.70 -8.70 -2.79
C ALA A 52 2.30 -8.07 -2.83
N ALA A 53 1.99 -7.21 -1.86
CA ALA A 53 0.82 -6.36 -1.94
C ALA A 53 0.97 -5.41 -3.14
N HIS A 54 -0.07 -5.36 -3.99
CA HIS A 54 -0.08 -4.54 -5.21
C HIS A 54 -1.06 -3.38 -5.12
N TYR A 55 -2.24 -3.63 -4.57
CA TYR A 55 -3.32 -2.64 -4.46
C TYR A 55 -4.08 -2.86 -3.15
N HIS A 56 -4.43 -1.76 -2.47
CA HIS A 56 -5.19 -1.81 -1.23
C HIS A 56 -6.70 -1.64 -1.53
N MET A 57 -7.48 -2.69 -1.27
CA MET A 57 -8.93 -2.60 -1.27
C MET A 57 -9.41 -2.12 0.10
N GLY A 58 -10.36 -1.19 0.12
CA GLY A 58 -10.80 -0.54 1.34
C GLY A 58 -10.30 0.90 1.43
N GLY A 59 -10.33 1.49 2.61
CA GLY A 59 -9.90 2.87 2.84
C GLY A 59 -11.00 3.75 3.43
N ILE A 60 -10.99 5.03 3.11
CA ILE A 60 -11.96 6.01 3.58
C ILE A 60 -13.32 5.72 2.92
N LYS A 61 -14.33 5.35 3.71
CA LYS A 61 -15.67 5.08 3.20
C LYS A 61 -16.23 6.32 2.50
N SER A 62 -16.63 6.15 1.24
CA SER A 62 -17.24 7.20 0.43
C SER A 62 -18.51 6.70 -0.24
N ASP A 63 -19.42 7.62 -0.54
CA ASP A 63 -20.64 7.34 -1.28
C ASP A 63 -20.40 7.41 -2.82
N LYS A 64 -21.46 7.26 -3.59
CA LYS A 64 -21.42 7.31 -5.06
C LYS A 64 -20.98 8.68 -5.63
N CYS A 65 -20.98 9.73 -4.81
CA CYS A 65 -20.48 11.06 -5.16
C CYS A 65 -19.07 11.30 -4.59
N GLY A 66 -18.42 10.31 -3.99
CA GLY A 66 -17.13 10.43 -3.34
C GLY A 66 -17.15 11.16 -1.99
N ARG A 67 -18.33 11.46 -1.43
CA ARG A 67 -18.48 12.15 -0.14
C ARG A 67 -18.19 11.18 1.00
N THR A 68 -17.47 11.65 2.01
CA THR A 68 -17.30 10.92 3.27
C THR A 68 -18.39 11.29 4.28
N ASN A 69 -18.35 10.69 5.46
CA ASN A 69 -19.21 11.08 6.59
C ASN A 69 -18.84 12.44 7.22
N ILE A 70 -17.75 13.06 6.78
CA ILE A 70 -17.33 14.39 7.22
C ILE A 70 -17.72 15.39 6.14
N SER A 71 -18.55 16.37 6.51
CA SER A 71 -19.02 17.40 5.56
C SER A 71 -17.86 18.18 4.94
N GLY A 72 -17.82 18.23 3.61
CA GLY A 72 -16.76 18.89 2.84
C GLY A 72 -15.51 18.07 2.62
N LEU A 73 -15.44 16.81 3.13
CA LEU A 73 -14.35 15.88 2.88
C LEU A 73 -14.78 14.83 1.86
N TYR A 74 -13.97 14.66 0.83
CA TYR A 74 -14.15 13.70 -0.25
C TYR A 74 -12.98 12.72 -0.29
N ALA A 75 -13.20 11.52 -0.84
CA ALA A 75 -12.15 10.54 -1.07
C ALA A 75 -12.37 9.85 -2.42
N CYS A 76 -11.27 9.66 -3.18
CA CYS A 76 -11.25 8.88 -4.43
C CYS A 76 -9.90 8.19 -4.64
N GLY A 77 -9.87 7.24 -5.58
CA GLY A 77 -8.68 6.45 -5.87
C GLY A 77 -8.38 5.44 -4.78
N GLU A 78 -7.15 4.98 -4.70
CA GLU A 78 -6.74 3.85 -3.84
C GLU A 78 -6.96 4.09 -2.33
N ASN A 79 -7.06 5.34 -1.89
CA ASN A 79 -7.34 5.66 -0.49
C ASN A 79 -8.85 5.66 -0.14
N ALA A 80 -9.72 5.47 -1.12
CA ALA A 80 -11.17 5.44 -0.94
C ALA A 80 -11.74 4.03 -0.88
N CYS A 81 -12.74 3.84 -0.05
CA CYS A 81 -13.59 2.64 -0.05
C CYS A 81 -14.95 2.98 -0.68
N THR A 82 -15.02 2.94 -2.00
CA THR A 82 -16.25 3.17 -2.76
C THR A 82 -17.15 1.93 -2.80
N GLY A 83 -16.61 0.76 -2.46
CA GLY A 83 -17.28 -0.55 -2.55
C GLY A 83 -17.20 -1.20 -3.94
N ILE A 84 -16.72 -0.50 -4.97
CA ILE A 84 -16.72 -0.98 -6.36
C ILE A 84 -15.81 -2.20 -6.58
N HIS A 85 -14.78 -2.35 -5.77
CA HIS A 85 -13.82 -3.46 -5.88
C HIS A 85 -14.19 -4.69 -5.04
N GLY A 86 -15.12 -4.56 -4.10
CA GLY A 86 -15.44 -5.65 -3.18
C GLY A 86 -14.21 -6.16 -2.43
N ALA A 87 -14.07 -7.47 -2.33
CA ALA A 87 -12.94 -8.11 -1.65
C ALA A 87 -11.65 -8.15 -2.49
N ASN A 88 -11.76 -8.01 -3.82
CA ASN A 88 -10.60 -8.04 -4.71
C ASN A 88 -10.87 -7.28 -6.01
N ARG A 89 -9.95 -6.40 -6.36
CA ARG A 89 -10.04 -5.53 -7.54
C ARG A 89 -9.86 -6.33 -8.84
N LEU A 90 -10.73 -6.11 -9.81
CA LEU A 90 -10.49 -6.56 -11.17
C LEU A 90 -9.33 -5.77 -11.79
N ALA A 91 -8.45 -6.46 -12.51
CA ALA A 91 -7.27 -5.86 -13.13
C ALA A 91 -7.59 -4.60 -13.93
N SER A 92 -6.73 -3.60 -13.87
CA SER A 92 -6.79 -2.29 -14.56
C SER A 92 -7.91 -1.34 -14.10
N ASN A 93 -8.83 -1.75 -13.24
CA ASN A 93 -9.95 -0.89 -12.82
C ASN A 93 -9.57 0.22 -11.84
N SER A 94 -8.40 0.17 -11.19
CA SER A 94 -7.99 1.20 -10.21
C SER A 94 -7.85 2.59 -10.80
N LEU A 95 -7.22 2.70 -11.98
CA LEU A 95 -7.06 3.98 -12.66
C LEU A 95 -8.39 4.51 -13.21
N LEU A 96 -9.24 3.61 -13.72
CA LEU A 96 -10.59 3.97 -14.19
C LEU A 96 -11.44 4.52 -13.04
N GLU A 97 -11.42 3.88 -11.88
CA GLU A 97 -12.11 4.35 -10.69
C GLU A 97 -11.60 5.74 -10.28
N ALA A 98 -10.28 5.91 -10.17
CA ALA A 98 -9.69 7.17 -9.74
C ALA A 98 -10.11 8.33 -10.66
N ILE A 99 -10.08 8.14 -11.98
CA ILE A 99 -10.48 9.16 -12.96
C ILE A 99 -11.98 9.43 -12.91
N ALA A 100 -12.80 8.37 -12.89
CA ALA A 100 -14.26 8.52 -12.86
C ALA A 100 -14.74 9.24 -11.60
N PHE A 101 -14.22 8.85 -10.42
CA PHE A 101 -14.58 9.51 -9.17
C PHE A 101 -14.01 10.92 -9.06
N ALA A 102 -12.85 11.23 -9.66
CA ALA A 102 -12.35 12.62 -9.72
C ALA A 102 -13.31 13.54 -10.48
N ASP A 103 -13.86 13.07 -11.59
CA ASP A 103 -14.85 13.83 -12.37
C ASP A 103 -16.18 13.98 -11.60
N ILE A 104 -16.70 12.90 -11.02
CA ILE A 104 -17.91 12.92 -10.18
C ILE A 104 -17.76 13.89 -9.02
N ILE A 105 -16.65 13.82 -8.28
CA ILE A 105 -16.35 14.71 -7.14
C ILE A 105 -16.24 16.15 -7.58
N SER A 106 -15.57 16.42 -8.70
CA SER A 106 -15.43 17.77 -9.25
C SER A 106 -16.81 18.40 -9.53
N SER A 107 -17.70 17.62 -10.13
CA SER A 107 -19.08 18.05 -10.41
C SER A 107 -19.86 18.28 -9.12
N ASP A 108 -19.79 17.37 -8.16
CA ASP A 108 -20.47 17.50 -6.88
C ASP A 108 -19.97 18.71 -6.07
N ILE A 109 -18.67 18.97 -6.06
CA ILE A 109 -18.08 20.13 -5.38
C ILE A 109 -18.63 21.42 -5.98
N LYS A 110 -18.73 21.55 -7.32
CA LYS A 110 -19.31 22.73 -7.97
C LYS A 110 -20.73 23.00 -7.48
N ASP A 111 -21.54 21.97 -7.35
CA ASP A 111 -22.93 22.08 -6.91
C ASP A 111 -23.09 22.38 -5.41
N GLN A 112 -22.12 21.97 -4.60
CA GLN A 112 -22.19 22.08 -3.15
C GLN A 112 -21.37 23.24 -2.56
N ILE A 113 -20.43 23.82 -3.32
CA ILE A 113 -19.42 24.74 -2.76
C ILE A 113 -20.04 25.95 -2.04
N ASN A 114 -21.14 26.45 -2.54
CA ASN A 114 -21.85 27.59 -1.94
C ASN A 114 -22.62 27.24 -0.65
N LYS A 115 -22.76 25.94 -0.35
CA LYS A 115 -23.44 25.45 0.85
C LYS A 115 -22.47 25.22 2.01
N TYR A 116 -21.16 25.18 1.73
CA TYR A 116 -20.14 25.00 2.75
C TYR A 116 -19.83 26.32 3.45
N VAL A 117 -19.99 26.33 4.76
CA VAL A 117 -19.58 27.48 5.59
C VAL A 117 -18.08 27.34 5.84
N ARG A 118 -17.32 28.37 5.48
CA ARG A 118 -15.89 28.45 5.82
C ARG A 118 -15.74 28.47 7.34
N ARG A 119 -15.15 27.42 7.90
CA ARG A 119 -14.81 27.34 9.33
C ARG A 119 -13.38 27.85 9.53
N GLU A 120 -13.12 28.47 10.68
CA GLU A 120 -11.75 28.73 11.11
C GLU A 120 -10.97 27.40 11.19
N VAL A 121 -9.83 27.35 10.56
CA VAL A 121 -8.95 26.19 10.60
C VAL A 121 -8.10 26.31 11.86
N HIS A 122 -8.40 25.48 12.86
CA HIS A 122 -7.45 25.28 13.93
C HIS A 122 -6.28 24.48 13.37
N HIS A 123 -5.11 25.12 13.25
CA HIS A 123 -3.91 24.42 12.83
C HIS A 123 -3.58 23.34 13.87
N PRO A 124 -3.54 22.05 13.50
CA PRO A 124 -3.13 21.01 14.43
C PRO A 124 -1.68 21.28 14.87
N LYS A 125 -1.34 20.86 16.09
CA LYS A 125 0.06 20.89 16.52
C LYS A 125 0.88 20.11 15.50
N ILE A 126 1.95 20.72 15.01
CA ILE A 126 2.90 20.05 14.12
C ILE A 126 3.55 18.93 14.94
N VAL A 127 3.24 17.70 14.57
CA VAL A 127 3.89 16.53 15.15
C VAL A 127 5.24 16.35 14.46
N LYS A 128 6.30 16.19 15.23
CA LYS A 128 7.62 15.94 14.68
C LYS A 128 7.65 14.50 14.16
N VAL A 129 7.90 14.35 12.85
CA VAL A 129 8.04 13.03 12.21
C VAL A 129 9.52 12.71 12.08
N LYS A 130 9.89 11.48 12.46
CA LYS A 130 11.24 10.95 12.31
C LYS A 130 11.22 9.66 11.49
N SER A 131 12.17 9.52 10.58
CA SER A 131 12.38 8.26 9.87
C SER A 131 12.86 7.18 10.84
N LEU A 132 12.46 5.93 10.58
CA LEU A 132 12.95 4.78 11.34
C LEU A 132 14.46 4.63 11.14
N ASP A 133 15.17 4.21 12.18
CA ASP A 133 16.51 3.71 12.01
C ASP A 133 16.51 2.40 11.21
N GLN A 134 17.70 1.97 10.77
CA GLN A 134 17.80 0.86 9.84
C GLN A 134 17.36 -0.48 10.46
N ASN A 135 17.59 -0.67 11.74
CA ASN A 135 17.20 -1.88 12.47
C ASN A 135 15.69 -1.94 12.68
N ASP A 136 15.08 -0.82 13.11
CA ASP A 136 13.63 -0.73 13.29
C ASP A 136 12.89 -0.87 11.94
N LEU A 137 13.43 -0.30 10.85
CA LEU A 137 12.88 -0.47 9.51
C LEU A 137 12.94 -1.93 9.04
N LEU A 138 14.05 -2.61 9.31
CA LEU A 138 14.19 -4.03 8.98
C LEU A 138 13.22 -4.88 9.80
N ALA A 139 13.15 -4.66 11.11
CA ALA A 139 12.22 -5.35 12.00
C ALA A 139 10.76 -5.16 11.57
N LEU A 140 10.38 -3.92 11.19
CA LEU A 140 9.05 -3.63 10.64
C LEU A 140 8.76 -4.45 9.39
N ARG A 141 9.68 -4.45 8.41
CA ARG A 141 9.51 -5.18 7.14
C ARG A 141 9.41 -6.68 7.33
N GLU A 142 10.27 -7.26 8.15
CA GLU A 142 10.27 -8.70 8.45
C GLU A 142 8.98 -9.10 9.16
N THR A 143 8.55 -8.32 10.15
CA THR A 143 7.32 -8.55 10.90
C THR A 143 6.09 -8.53 9.98
N MET A 144 5.96 -7.48 9.15
CA MET A 144 4.85 -7.36 8.20
C MET A 144 4.87 -8.48 7.16
N THR A 145 6.03 -8.84 6.62
CA THR A 145 6.15 -9.94 5.65
C THR A 145 5.76 -11.27 6.25
N LYS A 146 6.23 -11.54 7.47
CA LYS A 146 6.07 -12.84 8.12
C LYS A 146 4.67 -13.09 8.65
N TYR A 147 4.07 -12.09 9.30
CA TYR A 147 2.84 -12.27 10.08
C TYR A 147 1.62 -11.58 9.46
N VAL A 148 1.83 -10.61 8.57
CA VAL A 148 0.75 -9.82 7.93
C VAL A 148 0.73 -10.00 6.40
N GLY A 149 1.47 -11.02 5.91
CA GLY A 149 1.58 -11.33 4.50
C GLY A 149 0.40 -12.12 3.92
N VAL A 150 0.70 -13.11 3.07
CA VAL A 150 -0.30 -13.90 2.32
C VAL A 150 -1.14 -14.78 3.25
N GLU A 151 -0.53 -15.43 4.22
CA GLU A 151 -1.22 -16.21 5.26
C GLU A 151 -1.14 -15.44 6.58
N ARG A 152 -2.28 -15.38 7.28
CA ARG A 152 -2.41 -14.67 8.55
C ARG A 152 -3.19 -15.55 9.53
N ASP A 153 -2.76 -15.53 10.77
CA ASP A 153 -3.47 -16.14 11.89
C ASP A 153 -3.44 -15.20 13.11
N GLN A 154 -4.30 -15.45 14.06
CA GLN A 154 -4.46 -14.58 15.23
C GLN A 154 -3.14 -14.44 16.00
N VAL A 155 -2.41 -15.52 16.22
CA VAL A 155 -1.16 -15.51 17.00
C VAL A 155 -0.08 -14.68 16.30
N GLY A 156 0.02 -14.81 14.99
CA GLY A 156 0.95 -14.03 14.17
C GLY A 156 0.59 -12.54 14.17
N LEU A 157 -0.69 -12.21 14.02
CA LEU A 157 -1.17 -10.82 14.05
C LEU A 157 -0.94 -10.16 15.43
N GLU A 158 -1.18 -10.87 16.53
CA GLU A 158 -0.88 -10.39 17.88
C GLU A 158 0.61 -10.12 18.07
N LYS A 159 1.49 -11.04 17.64
CA LYS A 159 2.95 -10.83 17.67
C LYS A 159 3.38 -9.63 16.82
N ALA A 160 2.80 -9.48 15.62
CA ALA A 160 3.09 -8.34 14.77
C ALA A 160 2.67 -7.04 15.43
N PHE A 161 1.46 -7.00 16.02
CA PHE A 161 0.96 -5.84 16.72
C PHE A 161 1.87 -5.43 17.88
N ASP A 162 2.23 -6.37 18.75
CA ASP A 162 3.10 -6.09 19.89
C ASP A 162 4.48 -5.59 19.44
N THR A 163 5.11 -6.27 18.50
CA THR A 163 6.42 -5.86 17.97
C THR A 163 6.40 -4.43 17.42
N ILE A 164 5.41 -4.10 16.58
CA ILE A 164 5.34 -2.79 15.94
C ILE A 164 4.91 -1.71 16.94
N ARG A 165 4.03 -2.06 17.89
CA ARG A 165 3.65 -1.14 18.98
C ARG A 165 4.87 -0.77 19.83
N ASP A 166 5.72 -1.72 20.17
CA ASP A 166 6.91 -1.45 21.00
C ASP A 166 7.90 -0.53 20.28
N ILE A 167 8.10 -0.73 18.97
CA ILE A 167 8.86 0.22 18.15
C ILE A 167 8.18 1.59 18.14
N TYR A 168 6.86 1.66 17.97
CA TYR A 168 6.11 2.91 17.96
C TYR A 168 6.25 3.68 19.28
N LEU A 169 6.12 3.00 20.42
CA LEU A 169 6.26 3.60 21.75
C LEU A 169 7.67 4.16 21.97
N LYS A 170 8.72 3.47 21.52
CA LYS A 170 10.10 3.95 21.54
C LYS A 170 10.24 5.32 20.86
N TYR A 171 9.58 5.54 19.73
CA TYR A 171 9.61 6.82 19.02
C TYR A 171 8.73 7.88 19.69
N GLN A 172 7.58 7.48 20.24
CA GLN A 172 6.70 8.37 20.99
C GLN A 172 7.38 8.94 22.23
N GLU A 173 8.12 8.14 23.00
CA GLU A 173 8.90 8.56 24.16
C GLU A 173 9.96 9.59 23.81
N GLN A 174 10.49 9.58 22.57
CA GLN A 174 11.40 10.56 22.03
C GLN A 174 10.68 11.82 21.50
N GLY A 175 9.35 11.87 21.55
CA GLY A 175 8.53 12.97 21.03
C GLY A 175 8.37 12.98 19.51
N TYR A 176 8.49 11.82 18.86
CA TYR A 176 8.34 11.67 17.41
C TYR A 176 7.19 10.74 17.04
N ASP A 177 6.53 11.06 15.93
CA ASP A 177 5.63 10.13 15.25
C ASP A 177 6.31 9.49 14.03
N ASN A 178 5.74 8.35 13.61
CA ASN A 178 6.14 7.69 12.39
C ASN A 178 4.92 7.11 11.67
N ASN A 179 4.63 7.63 10.48
CA ASN A 179 3.46 7.25 9.71
C ASN A 179 3.48 5.77 9.29
N SER A 180 4.65 5.20 9.00
CA SER A 180 4.76 3.78 8.61
C SER A 180 4.36 2.86 9.76
N LEU A 181 4.74 3.18 11.00
CA LEU A 181 4.34 2.41 12.18
C LEU A 181 2.85 2.52 12.44
N ILE A 182 2.29 3.73 12.40
CA ILE A 182 0.84 3.96 12.59
C ILE A 182 0.04 3.20 11.54
N THR A 183 0.42 3.32 10.27
CA THR A 183 -0.25 2.61 9.16
C THR A 183 -0.17 1.10 9.33
N SER A 184 0.99 0.57 9.73
CA SER A 184 1.15 -0.87 9.96
C SER A 184 0.28 -1.39 11.11
N LEU A 185 0.19 -0.65 12.22
CA LEU A 185 -0.70 -0.99 13.33
C LEU A 185 -2.19 -0.99 12.91
N LEU A 186 -2.60 -0.05 12.06
CA LEU A 186 -3.95 0.00 11.52
C LEU A 186 -4.22 -1.18 10.58
N ILE A 187 -3.27 -1.54 9.71
CA ILE A 187 -3.38 -2.71 8.83
C ILE A 187 -3.54 -3.99 9.64
N ILE A 188 -2.71 -4.20 10.67
CA ILE A 188 -2.78 -5.39 11.52
C ILE A 188 -4.14 -5.50 12.21
N LYS A 189 -4.69 -4.40 12.70
CA LYS A 189 -6.02 -4.38 13.35
C LYS A 189 -7.17 -4.66 12.39
N SER A 190 -6.99 -4.42 11.10
CA SER A 190 -8.00 -4.64 10.06
C SER A 190 -7.88 -6.01 9.37
N ALA A 191 -6.81 -6.73 9.62
CA ALA A 191 -6.49 -8.01 8.97
C ALA A 191 -7.14 -9.20 9.67
#